data_d48c2e364d2db8222cc39ee0a183526c
#
_entry.id   d48c2e364d2db8222cc39ee0a183526c
#
_cell.length_a   1.000
_cell.length_b   1.000
_cell.length_c   1.000
_cell.angle_alpha   90.00
_cell.angle_beta   90.00
_cell.angle_gamma   90.00
#
_symmetry.space_group_name_H-M   'P 1'
#
loop_
_entity.id
_entity.type
_entity.pdbx_description
1 polymer ?
#
loop_
_entity_poly.entity_id
_entity_poly.type
_entity_poly.pdbx_seq_one_letter_code
_entity_poly.pdbx_strand_id
1 'polypeptide(L)'
;VNYEDGDGDIELDGDLDSTDINLMLAFGLDDELERTMGPEVAQKLTEELDEEQRVRDEKVRKTVDNEYMNRTQTAGIAADYKKKFKGLKLKIFLSVVLAAVLFFYENLRIFGFEFDGALNPAVYPVVYIMVSLQILLFCAACAYREILGGIGELFTGKISPRSVTAVMTAAAVVYSSILSHTVVPPEMPILFNFAVAVSIIFTLIFEFLNTKREIFAFNVVASKRPKHIVAKLPCEAEDGGDILKFETASFIDGYFTRTKEPTGASKSYATASLVIAIISGVLCALYTKFFSTDSTVAQIAESAAAAFFIACPVSMFITMSYPFFRASRDAYDNDGAIIGECSLEEYSEASVVTFDDVGVFPSYGVKVQNVKIYNNHRIDRVLFYAASVFSTARGPLTDVFDVATVEIGHSDDVKIKAAGSGYLAASVDGKNITFGTASELVERGFVIPESITDEDEENGDDISVMYMFREEKLMSKMLIKYTMDTDFEFIMDALCDEGISISIKTYDPNIDDSMIAVHVGRGKYSYTVSRYEGADDGSTVRDNADSGIV
;
A
#
# COMPACT_ATOMS: atom_id res chain seq x y z
N VAL A 1 -3.66 -28.65 -25.87
CA VAL A 1 -4.56 -29.74 -25.49
C VAL A 1 -5.36 -30.10 -26.73
N ASN A 2 -5.09 -31.28 -27.33
CA ASN A 2 -5.87 -31.84 -28.43
C ASN A 2 -7.25 -32.26 -27.90
N TYR A 3 -8.29 -31.73 -28.48
CA TYR A 3 -9.65 -32.27 -28.32
C TYR A 3 -9.79 -33.51 -29.23
N GLU A 4 -9.86 -34.68 -28.63
CA GLU A 4 -10.50 -35.84 -29.23
C GLU A 4 -11.94 -35.91 -28.74
N ASP A 5 -12.87 -35.96 -29.70
CA ASP A 5 -14.28 -36.23 -29.46
C ASP A 5 -14.45 -37.60 -28.79
N GLY A 6 -14.89 -37.58 -27.56
CA GLY A 6 -15.27 -38.77 -26.80
C GLY A 6 -16.48 -38.44 -25.93
N ASP A 7 -17.66 -38.91 -26.33
CA ASP A 7 -18.83 -39.06 -25.48
C ASP A 7 -18.42 -39.87 -24.25
N GLY A 8 -18.17 -39.19 -23.14
CA GLY A 8 -17.95 -39.78 -21.84
C GLY A 8 -18.85 -39.10 -20.84
N ASP A 9 -19.93 -39.80 -20.47
CA ASP A 9 -20.79 -39.44 -19.34
C ASP A 9 -19.90 -39.23 -18.09
N ILE A 10 -19.82 -38.00 -17.60
CA ILE A 10 -19.18 -37.69 -16.31
C ILE A 10 -20.24 -37.99 -15.24
N GLU A 11 -20.14 -39.15 -14.59
CA GLU A 11 -20.87 -39.42 -13.36
C GLU A 11 -20.27 -38.55 -12.23
N LEU A 12 -20.96 -37.46 -11.91
CA LEU A 12 -20.70 -36.63 -10.73
C LEU A 12 -21.40 -37.25 -9.53
N ASP A 13 -20.63 -37.97 -8.72
CA ASP A 13 -21.05 -38.51 -7.41
C ASP A 13 -20.48 -37.61 -6.31
N GLY A 14 -21.28 -36.66 -5.80
CA GLY A 14 -20.91 -35.78 -4.69
C GLY A 14 -21.67 -34.45 -4.68
N ASP A 15 -21.88 -33.89 -3.51
CA ASP A 15 -22.47 -32.57 -3.30
C ASP A 15 -21.67 -31.51 -4.08
N LEU A 16 -22.31 -30.88 -5.08
CA LEU A 16 -21.71 -29.80 -5.88
C LEU A 16 -21.41 -28.59 -5.02
N ASP A 17 -20.12 -28.17 -4.98
CA ASP A 17 -19.70 -26.93 -4.33
C ASP A 17 -20.03 -25.70 -5.21
N SER A 18 -20.16 -24.53 -4.58
CA SER A 18 -20.45 -23.25 -5.25
C SER A 18 -19.48 -22.92 -6.39
N THR A 19 -18.26 -23.43 -6.34
CA THR A 19 -17.22 -23.29 -7.36
C THR A 19 -17.57 -24.11 -8.62
N ASP A 20 -18.06 -25.33 -8.46
CA ASP A 20 -18.43 -26.22 -9.56
C ASP A 20 -19.66 -25.71 -10.30
N ILE A 21 -20.63 -25.16 -9.56
CA ILE A 21 -21.84 -24.53 -10.11
C ILE A 21 -21.48 -23.32 -10.97
N ASN A 22 -20.58 -22.45 -10.47
CA ASN A 22 -20.11 -21.28 -11.22
C ASN A 22 -19.33 -21.68 -12.49
N LEU A 23 -18.60 -22.80 -12.44
CA LEU A 23 -17.87 -23.32 -13.59
C LEU A 23 -18.82 -23.87 -14.65
N MET A 24 -19.87 -24.60 -14.26
CA MET A 24 -20.90 -25.14 -15.17
C MET A 24 -21.67 -24.04 -15.88
N LEU A 25 -22.08 -22.99 -15.18
CA LEU A 25 -22.72 -21.80 -15.75
C LEU A 25 -21.81 -21.03 -16.70
N ALA A 26 -20.51 -20.89 -16.36
CA ALA A 26 -19.53 -20.20 -17.20
C ALA A 26 -19.25 -20.93 -18.52
N PHE A 27 -19.43 -22.25 -18.57
CA PHE A 27 -19.27 -23.08 -19.78
C PHE A 27 -20.58 -23.33 -20.52
N GLY A 28 -21.72 -22.76 -20.09
CA GLY A 28 -23.02 -22.92 -20.76
C GLY A 28 -23.61 -24.33 -20.65
N LEU A 29 -23.32 -25.02 -19.55
CA LEU A 29 -23.84 -26.37 -19.25
C LEU A 29 -25.17 -26.33 -18.47
N ASP A 30 -26.06 -25.43 -18.86
CA ASP A 30 -27.38 -25.22 -18.21
C ASP A 30 -28.22 -26.49 -18.18
N ASP A 31 -28.14 -27.29 -19.26
CA ASP A 31 -28.88 -28.56 -19.38
C ASP A 31 -28.38 -29.64 -18.39
N GLU A 32 -27.11 -29.62 -18.00
CA GLU A 32 -26.57 -30.55 -17.00
C GLU A 32 -26.91 -30.10 -15.56
N LEU A 33 -26.97 -28.79 -15.32
CA LEU A 33 -27.41 -28.24 -14.04
C LEU A 33 -28.87 -28.57 -13.75
N GLU A 34 -29.75 -28.46 -14.76
CA GLU A 34 -31.16 -28.85 -14.67
C GLU A 34 -31.34 -30.36 -14.40
N ARG A 35 -30.49 -31.20 -14.99
CA ARG A 35 -30.53 -32.67 -14.76
C ARG A 35 -30.07 -33.06 -13.35
N THR A 36 -29.13 -32.33 -12.78
CA THR A 36 -28.52 -32.67 -11.48
C THR A 36 -29.30 -32.14 -10.28
N MET A 37 -29.87 -30.93 -10.37
CA MET A 37 -30.56 -30.27 -9.25
C MET A 37 -32.09 -30.11 -9.45
N GLY A 38 -32.60 -30.42 -10.61
CA GLY A 38 -34.01 -30.21 -11.00
C GLY A 38 -34.29 -28.79 -11.49
N PRO A 39 -35.27 -28.62 -12.39
CA PRO A 39 -35.48 -27.35 -13.12
C PRO A 39 -35.87 -26.18 -12.24
N GLU A 40 -36.58 -26.38 -11.13
CA GLU A 40 -36.98 -25.29 -10.23
C GLU A 40 -35.79 -24.73 -9.38
N VAL A 41 -34.85 -25.59 -9.01
CA VAL A 41 -33.68 -25.19 -8.22
C VAL A 41 -32.61 -24.54 -9.11
N ALA A 42 -32.39 -25.11 -10.31
CA ALA A 42 -31.48 -24.56 -11.30
C ALA A 42 -31.91 -23.15 -11.74
N GLN A 43 -33.21 -22.95 -11.99
CA GLN A 43 -33.75 -21.65 -12.39
C GLN A 43 -33.64 -20.59 -11.28
N LYS A 44 -33.91 -20.94 -10.02
CA LYS A 44 -33.71 -20.02 -8.88
C LYS A 44 -32.26 -19.65 -8.68
N LEU A 45 -31.36 -20.61 -8.82
CA LEU A 45 -29.93 -20.38 -8.66
C LEU A 45 -29.38 -19.49 -9.78
N THR A 46 -29.85 -19.69 -11.01
CA THR A 46 -29.47 -18.84 -12.15
C THR A 46 -30.02 -17.42 -11.98
N GLU A 47 -31.25 -17.25 -11.48
CA GLU A 47 -31.82 -15.93 -11.18
C GLU A 47 -31.07 -15.20 -10.05
N GLU A 48 -30.67 -15.91 -8.97
CA GLU A 48 -29.88 -15.35 -7.87
C GLU A 48 -28.48 -14.94 -8.33
N LEU A 49 -27.81 -15.74 -9.13
CA LEU A 49 -26.48 -15.44 -9.68
C LEU A 49 -26.51 -14.29 -10.69
N ASP A 50 -27.54 -14.23 -11.54
CA ASP A 50 -27.76 -13.09 -12.45
C ASP A 50 -28.02 -11.78 -11.68
N GLU A 51 -28.74 -11.86 -10.57
CA GLU A 51 -28.99 -10.70 -9.71
C GLU A 51 -27.73 -10.26 -8.95
N GLU A 52 -26.93 -11.21 -8.46
CA GLU A 52 -25.62 -10.91 -7.87
C GLU A 52 -24.63 -10.33 -8.88
N GLN A 53 -24.60 -10.85 -10.11
CA GLN A 53 -23.77 -10.30 -11.19
C GLN A 53 -24.24 -8.89 -11.58
N ARG A 54 -25.54 -8.66 -11.72
CA ARG A 54 -26.10 -7.32 -11.98
C ARG A 54 -25.75 -6.32 -10.87
N VAL A 55 -25.84 -6.73 -9.60
CA VAL A 55 -25.48 -5.89 -8.45
C VAL A 55 -23.97 -5.63 -8.43
N ARG A 56 -23.16 -6.61 -8.79
CA ARG A 56 -21.69 -6.47 -8.92
C ARG A 56 -21.33 -5.54 -10.07
N ASP A 57 -21.93 -5.72 -11.25
CA ASP A 57 -21.72 -4.88 -12.43
C ASP A 57 -22.20 -3.44 -12.20
N GLU A 58 -23.31 -3.26 -11.50
CA GLU A 58 -23.79 -1.92 -11.12
C GLU A 58 -22.89 -1.25 -10.10
N LYS A 59 -22.31 -1.99 -9.15
CA LYS A 59 -21.28 -1.50 -8.24
C LYS A 59 -20.00 -1.13 -8.99
N VAL A 60 -19.53 -1.98 -9.89
CA VAL A 60 -18.35 -1.73 -10.72
C VAL A 60 -18.59 -0.52 -11.62
N ARG A 61 -19.74 -0.41 -12.27
CA ARG A 61 -20.13 0.77 -13.07
C ARG A 61 -20.15 2.05 -12.23
N LYS A 62 -20.76 2.04 -11.04
CA LYS A 62 -20.77 3.20 -10.14
C LYS A 62 -19.39 3.56 -9.62
N THR A 63 -18.50 2.58 -9.47
CA THR A 63 -17.11 2.80 -9.06
C THR A 63 -16.30 3.41 -10.21
N VAL A 64 -16.47 2.88 -11.42
CA VAL A 64 -15.82 3.39 -12.64
C VAL A 64 -16.27 4.82 -12.98
N ASP A 65 -17.57 5.12 -12.85
CA ASP A 65 -18.09 6.47 -13.11
C ASP A 65 -17.58 7.54 -12.13
N ASN A 66 -17.08 7.14 -10.96
CA ASN A 66 -16.56 8.04 -9.92
C ASN A 66 -15.02 8.11 -9.86
N GLU A 67 -14.29 7.35 -10.70
CA GLU A 67 -12.83 7.32 -10.69
C GLU A 67 -12.22 8.37 -11.64
N TYR A 68 -10.94 8.72 -11.37
CA TYR A 68 -10.18 9.61 -12.25
C TYR A 68 -9.65 8.83 -13.45
N MET A 69 -10.40 8.82 -14.55
CA MET A 69 -10.10 8.06 -15.77
C MET A 69 -9.66 8.94 -16.94
N ASN A 70 -9.91 10.25 -16.89
CA ASN A 70 -9.67 11.13 -18.03
C ASN A 70 -9.13 12.50 -17.57
N ARG A 71 -8.16 13.01 -18.31
CA ARG A 71 -7.56 14.34 -18.07
C ARG A 71 -8.56 15.49 -18.17
N THR A 72 -9.68 15.32 -18.88
CA THR A 72 -10.74 16.33 -18.93
C THR A 72 -11.39 16.58 -17.56
N GLN A 73 -11.38 15.59 -16.67
CA GLN A 73 -11.92 15.68 -15.30
C GLN A 73 -11.01 16.50 -14.36
N THR A 74 -9.72 16.68 -14.71
CA THR A 74 -8.71 17.30 -13.84
C THR A 74 -9.13 18.67 -13.32
N ALA A 75 -9.63 19.53 -14.20
CA ALA A 75 -10.01 20.90 -13.83
C ALA A 75 -11.21 20.93 -12.87
N GLY A 76 -12.20 20.05 -13.08
CA GLY A 76 -13.36 19.90 -12.21
C GLY A 76 -12.97 19.42 -10.82
N ILE A 77 -12.20 18.32 -10.74
CA ILE A 77 -11.74 17.72 -9.49
C ILE A 77 -10.87 18.71 -8.69
N ALA A 78 -9.93 19.40 -9.35
CA ALA A 78 -9.11 20.43 -8.72
C ALA A 78 -9.94 21.59 -8.14
N ALA A 79 -10.99 22.02 -8.86
CA ALA A 79 -11.91 23.05 -8.39
C ALA A 79 -12.71 22.59 -7.16
N ASP A 80 -13.17 21.32 -7.14
CA ASP A 80 -13.88 20.74 -6.02
C ASP A 80 -12.99 20.60 -4.78
N TYR A 81 -11.75 20.14 -4.93
CA TYR A 81 -10.77 20.12 -3.84
C TYR A 81 -10.51 21.52 -3.27
N LYS A 82 -10.32 22.51 -4.14
CA LYS A 82 -10.11 23.92 -3.73
C LYS A 82 -11.31 24.47 -2.98
N LYS A 83 -12.53 24.15 -3.44
CA LYS A 83 -13.78 24.54 -2.78
C LYS A 83 -13.94 23.86 -1.41
N LYS A 84 -13.71 22.54 -1.34
CA LYS A 84 -13.73 21.75 -0.09
C LYS A 84 -12.73 22.32 0.93
N PHE A 85 -11.50 22.56 0.50
CA PHE A 85 -10.43 23.09 1.34
C PHE A 85 -10.73 24.48 1.91
N LYS A 86 -11.22 25.40 1.05
CA LYS A 86 -11.64 26.75 1.47
C LYS A 86 -12.83 26.69 2.45
N GLY A 87 -13.79 25.81 2.18
CA GLY A 87 -14.93 25.58 3.06
C GLY A 87 -14.52 25.06 4.44
N LEU A 88 -13.58 24.12 4.52
CA LEU A 88 -13.06 23.60 5.79
C LEU A 88 -12.37 24.66 6.64
N LYS A 89 -11.58 25.55 6.04
CA LYS A 89 -10.96 26.67 6.77
C LYS A 89 -12.01 27.55 7.44
N LEU A 90 -13.09 27.89 6.75
CA LEU A 90 -14.17 28.70 7.30
C LEU A 90 -14.91 27.97 8.42
N LYS A 91 -15.20 26.68 8.23
CA LYS A 91 -15.86 25.84 9.23
C LYS A 91 -15.03 25.74 10.52
N ILE A 92 -13.72 25.49 10.42
CA ILE A 92 -12.81 25.44 11.56
C ILE A 92 -12.81 26.78 12.29
N PHE A 93 -12.64 27.88 11.58
CA PHE A 93 -12.64 29.21 12.19
C PHE A 93 -13.94 29.48 12.96
N LEU A 94 -15.09 29.21 12.34
CA LEU A 94 -16.40 29.43 12.98
C LEU A 94 -16.59 28.51 14.20
N SER A 95 -16.23 27.23 14.10
CA SER A 95 -16.30 26.28 15.21
C SER A 95 -15.39 26.66 16.38
N VAL A 96 -14.19 27.20 16.10
CA VAL A 96 -13.29 27.70 17.15
C VAL A 96 -13.90 28.90 17.88
N VAL A 97 -14.53 29.83 17.17
CA VAL A 97 -15.22 30.98 17.78
C VAL A 97 -16.37 30.49 18.67
N LEU A 98 -17.21 29.58 18.16
CA LEU A 98 -18.32 29.02 18.93
C LEU A 98 -17.86 28.23 20.16
N ALA A 99 -16.79 27.44 20.02
CA ALA A 99 -16.19 26.72 21.15
C ALA A 99 -15.61 27.67 22.20
N ALA A 100 -14.99 28.78 21.79
CA ALA A 100 -14.53 29.80 22.73
C ALA A 100 -15.69 30.43 23.50
N VAL A 101 -16.81 30.71 22.83
CA VAL A 101 -18.04 31.20 23.50
C VAL A 101 -18.55 30.15 24.49
N LEU A 102 -18.60 28.86 24.10
CA LEU A 102 -18.98 27.77 24.99
C LEU A 102 -18.05 27.66 26.21
N PHE A 103 -16.75 27.76 25.98
CA PHE A 103 -15.74 27.70 27.04
C PHE A 103 -16.01 28.76 28.11
N PHE A 104 -16.18 30.01 27.70
CA PHE A 104 -16.51 31.09 28.62
C PHE A 104 -17.86 30.89 29.27
N TYR A 105 -18.88 30.49 28.51
CA TYR A 105 -20.24 30.28 29.01
C TYR A 105 -20.35 29.18 30.08
N GLU A 106 -19.70 28.03 29.86
CA GLU A 106 -19.72 26.89 30.80
C GLU A 106 -18.79 27.12 32.02
N ASN A 107 -17.78 27.97 31.91
CA ASN A 107 -16.79 28.21 32.97
C ASN A 107 -16.91 29.61 33.59
N LEU A 108 -18.05 30.28 33.47
CA LEU A 108 -18.28 31.64 34.01
C LEU A 108 -17.87 31.80 35.45
N ARG A 109 -18.18 30.80 36.29
CA ARG A 109 -17.82 30.80 37.70
C ARG A 109 -16.33 30.87 37.97
N ILE A 110 -15.51 30.22 37.12
CA ILE A 110 -14.06 30.23 37.23
C ILE A 110 -13.52 31.64 36.97
N PHE A 111 -14.20 32.38 36.09
CA PHE A 111 -13.83 33.76 35.73
C PHE A 111 -14.43 34.81 36.67
N GLY A 112 -15.20 34.40 37.67
CA GLY A 112 -15.81 35.31 38.65
C GLY A 112 -16.97 36.15 38.07
N PHE A 113 -17.54 35.74 36.93
CA PHE A 113 -18.73 36.39 36.37
C PHE A 113 -19.98 35.74 36.92
N GLU A 114 -20.84 36.53 37.47
CA GLU A 114 -22.18 36.12 37.86
C GLU A 114 -23.20 36.77 36.89
N PHE A 115 -24.05 35.94 36.29
CA PHE A 115 -25.14 36.43 35.48
C PHE A 115 -26.33 36.76 36.34
N ASP A 116 -26.84 37.97 36.21
CA ASP A 116 -28.11 38.37 36.81
C ASP A 116 -29.29 38.04 35.87
N GLY A 117 -30.44 37.69 36.45
CA GLY A 117 -31.67 37.46 35.70
C GLY A 117 -31.82 36.07 35.12
N ALA A 118 -32.35 35.96 33.90
CA ALA A 118 -32.75 34.71 33.28
C ALA A 118 -31.58 33.77 32.88
N LEU A 119 -30.36 34.26 32.85
CA LEU A 119 -29.15 33.47 32.52
C LEU A 119 -28.41 33.00 33.79
N ASN A 120 -28.92 33.31 35.00
CA ASN A 120 -28.29 32.83 36.23
C ASN A 120 -28.49 31.31 36.35
N PRO A 121 -27.42 30.49 36.31
CA PRO A 121 -27.54 29.04 36.35
C PRO A 121 -28.09 28.50 37.68
N ALA A 122 -27.94 29.23 38.79
CA ALA A 122 -28.47 28.84 40.09
C ALA A 122 -29.97 29.08 40.21
N VAL A 123 -30.53 30.01 39.41
CA VAL A 123 -31.96 30.37 39.44
C VAL A 123 -32.73 29.68 38.31
N TYR A 124 -32.13 29.63 37.12
CA TYR A 124 -32.73 29.08 35.91
C TYR A 124 -31.81 28.05 35.22
N PRO A 125 -31.52 26.89 35.86
CA PRO A 125 -30.58 25.91 35.32
C PRO A 125 -31.02 25.38 33.95
N VAL A 126 -32.30 25.23 33.69
CA VAL A 126 -32.82 24.75 32.40
C VAL A 126 -32.47 25.71 31.27
N VAL A 127 -32.60 27.03 31.49
CA VAL A 127 -32.24 28.04 30.47
C VAL A 127 -30.75 27.99 30.20
N TYR A 128 -29.94 27.86 31.25
CA TYR A 128 -28.48 27.74 31.12
C TYR A 128 -28.07 26.52 30.28
N ILE A 129 -28.65 25.33 30.55
CA ILE A 129 -28.41 24.09 29.80
C ILE A 129 -28.82 24.27 28.32
N MET A 130 -30.03 24.82 28.08
CA MET A 130 -30.56 24.96 26.73
C MET A 130 -29.75 25.94 25.86
N VAL A 131 -29.27 27.05 26.44
CA VAL A 131 -28.40 28.00 25.70
C VAL A 131 -27.06 27.34 25.35
N SER A 132 -26.42 26.62 26.29
CA SER A 132 -25.20 25.88 26.00
C SER A 132 -25.42 24.85 24.88
N LEU A 133 -26.49 24.06 24.95
CA LEU A 133 -26.85 23.08 23.95
C LEU A 133 -27.10 23.73 22.58
N GLN A 134 -27.76 24.89 22.50
CA GLN A 134 -27.98 25.61 21.26
C GLN A 134 -26.64 26.02 20.60
N ILE A 135 -25.69 26.53 21.40
CA ILE A 135 -24.37 26.91 20.87
C ILE A 135 -23.63 25.66 20.34
N LEU A 136 -23.70 24.52 21.05
CA LEU A 136 -23.17 23.25 20.57
C LEU A 136 -23.82 22.82 19.24
N LEU A 137 -25.15 22.93 19.14
CA LEU A 137 -25.88 22.57 17.92
C LEU A 137 -25.50 23.49 16.74
N PHE A 138 -25.20 24.78 16.96
CA PHE A 138 -24.63 25.64 15.92
C PHE A 138 -23.23 25.20 15.52
N CYS A 139 -22.39 24.76 16.48
CA CYS A 139 -21.08 24.17 16.17
C CYS A 139 -21.23 22.89 15.34
N ALA A 140 -22.14 22.01 15.72
CA ALA A 140 -22.47 20.79 14.99
C ALA A 140 -23.03 21.08 13.58
N ALA A 141 -23.82 22.15 13.42
CA ALA A 141 -24.31 22.59 12.11
C ALA A 141 -23.18 23.04 11.17
N CYS A 142 -22.08 23.61 11.69
CA CYS A 142 -20.89 23.90 10.90
C CYS A 142 -20.25 22.62 10.33
N ALA A 143 -20.32 21.52 11.07
CA ALA A 143 -19.75 20.21 10.71
C ALA A 143 -20.84 19.18 10.32
N TYR A 144 -22.01 19.63 9.83
CA TYR A 144 -23.15 18.73 9.60
C TYR A 144 -22.84 17.58 8.65
N ARG A 145 -22.04 17.81 7.61
CA ARG A 145 -21.66 16.76 6.64
C ARG A 145 -20.79 15.70 7.27
N GLU A 146 -19.87 16.11 8.10
CA GLU A 146 -18.94 15.24 8.83
C GLU A 146 -19.69 14.40 9.86
N ILE A 147 -20.64 15.00 10.58
CA ILE A 147 -21.47 14.31 11.57
C ILE A 147 -22.46 13.34 10.91
N LEU A 148 -23.17 13.76 9.85
CA LEU A 148 -24.07 12.88 9.11
C LEU A 148 -23.31 11.74 8.40
N GLY A 149 -22.13 12.03 7.85
CA GLY A 149 -21.23 11.02 7.31
C GLY A 149 -20.84 10.00 8.38
N GLY A 150 -20.45 10.46 9.57
CA GLY A 150 -20.11 9.60 10.70
C GLY A 150 -21.27 8.70 11.17
N ILE A 151 -22.50 9.20 11.15
CA ILE A 151 -23.69 8.38 11.43
C ILE A 151 -23.85 7.29 10.37
N GLY A 152 -23.69 7.61 9.08
CA GLY A 152 -23.74 6.64 7.98
C GLY A 152 -22.67 5.55 8.10
N GLU A 153 -21.46 5.93 8.49
CA GLU A 153 -20.32 5.03 8.70
C GLU A 153 -20.55 4.04 9.87
N LEU A 154 -21.27 4.45 10.93
CA LEU A 154 -21.69 3.55 12.02
C LEU A 154 -22.56 2.40 11.51
N PHE A 155 -23.51 2.69 10.60
CA PHE A 155 -24.40 1.67 10.05
C PHE A 155 -23.69 0.76 9.05
N THR A 156 -22.63 1.23 8.39
CA THR A 156 -21.85 0.44 7.42
C THR A 156 -20.67 -0.31 8.06
N GLY A 157 -20.44 -0.14 9.38
CA GLY A 157 -19.33 -0.76 10.11
C GLY A 157 -17.95 -0.17 9.77
N LYS A 158 -17.90 0.94 9.03
CA LYS A 158 -16.67 1.67 8.70
C LYS A 158 -16.44 2.80 9.71
N ILE A 159 -16.21 2.44 10.96
CA ILE A 159 -16.07 3.41 12.06
C ILE A 159 -14.84 4.29 11.86
N SER A 160 -15.02 5.61 11.94
CA SER A 160 -14.00 6.64 11.70
C SER A 160 -14.05 7.73 12.80
N PRO A 161 -13.13 8.71 12.80
CA PRO A 161 -13.21 9.88 13.68
C PRO A 161 -14.55 10.63 13.60
N ARG A 162 -15.17 10.67 12.42
CA ARG A 162 -16.50 11.28 12.22
C ARG A 162 -17.56 10.54 13.00
N SER A 163 -17.50 9.22 13.03
CA SER A 163 -18.43 8.35 13.76
C SER A 163 -18.33 8.60 15.26
N VAL A 164 -17.10 8.70 15.80
CA VAL A 164 -16.85 8.99 17.22
C VAL A 164 -17.46 10.35 17.61
N THR A 165 -17.18 11.39 16.81
CA THR A 165 -17.71 12.74 17.07
C THR A 165 -19.24 12.81 16.95
N ALA A 166 -19.84 12.06 16.02
CA ALA A 166 -21.29 11.96 15.88
C ALA A 166 -21.92 11.34 17.14
N VAL A 167 -21.35 10.25 17.67
CA VAL A 167 -21.81 9.60 18.91
C VAL A 167 -21.63 10.54 20.11
N MET A 168 -20.49 11.24 20.23
CA MET A 168 -20.26 12.23 21.27
C MET A 168 -21.28 13.36 21.22
N THR A 169 -21.59 13.87 20.02
CA THR A 169 -22.62 14.91 19.84
C THR A 169 -23.99 14.42 20.26
N ALA A 170 -24.38 13.20 19.88
CA ALA A 170 -25.64 12.59 20.28
C ALA A 170 -25.71 12.39 21.83
N ALA A 171 -24.60 11.90 22.43
CA ALA A 171 -24.49 11.73 23.86
C ALA A 171 -24.64 13.07 24.62
N ALA A 172 -24.07 14.16 24.11
CA ALA A 172 -24.22 15.50 24.69
C ALA A 172 -25.67 16.00 24.65
N VAL A 173 -26.38 15.75 23.54
CA VAL A 173 -27.82 16.09 23.43
C VAL A 173 -28.64 15.29 24.43
N VAL A 174 -28.41 13.99 24.55
CA VAL A 174 -29.10 13.12 25.53
C VAL A 174 -28.79 13.56 26.95
N TYR A 175 -27.51 13.79 27.26
CA TYR A 175 -27.10 14.27 28.59
C TYR A 175 -27.74 15.60 28.95
N SER A 176 -27.66 16.60 28.08
CA SER A 176 -28.29 17.91 28.29
C SER A 176 -29.83 17.81 28.48
N SER A 177 -30.46 16.87 27.75
CA SER A 177 -31.90 16.61 27.90
C SER A 177 -32.23 16.01 29.27
N ILE A 178 -31.47 15.03 29.74
CA ILE A 178 -31.63 14.44 31.08
C ILE A 178 -31.49 15.52 32.16
N LEU A 179 -30.39 16.32 32.05
CA LEU A 179 -30.15 17.38 33.01
C LEU A 179 -31.31 18.40 33.07
N SER A 180 -31.83 18.81 31.92
CA SER A 180 -32.92 19.79 31.85
C SER A 180 -34.18 19.35 32.58
N HIS A 181 -34.39 18.04 32.75
CA HIS A 181 -35.53 17.46 33.47
C HIS A 181 -35.26 17.09 34.94
N THR A 182 -33.98 16.96 35.31
CA THR A 182 -33.60 16.40 36.64
C THR A 182 -32.96 17.40 37.58
N VAL A 183 -32.38 18.49 37.04
CA VAL A 183 -31.71 19.51 37.87
C VAL A 183 -32.74 20.42 38.52
N VAL A 184 -32.61 20.57 39.85
CA VAL A 184 -33.47 21.42 40.66
C VAL A 184 -32.64 22.56 41.26
N PRO A 185 -33.11 23.84 41.19
CA PRO A 185 -32.41 24.95 41.84
C PRO A 185 -32.23 24.71 43.34
N PRO A 186 -31.13 25.10 43.97
CA PRO A 186 -30.02 25.93 43.47
C PRO A 186 -28.82 25.15 42.89
N GLU A 187 -28.99 23.88 42.55
CA GLU A 187 -27.90 23.07 41.97
C GLU A 187 -27.46 23.62 40.62
N MET A 188 -26.15 23.78 40.44
CA MET A 188 -25.56 24.19 39.15
C MET A 188 -25.12 22.95 38.36
N PRO A 189 -25.68 22.73 37.16
CA PRO A 189 -25.30 21.59 36.35
C PRO A 189 -23.88 21.75 35.78
N ILE A 190 -23.11 20.66 35.74
CA ILE A 190 -21.85 20.59 35.03
C ILE A 190 -22.16 20.22 33.59
N LEU A 191 -21.66 21.02 32.65
CA LEU A 191 -21.85 20.80 31.20
C LEU A 191 -20.58 20.35 30.55
N PHE A 192 -20.72 19.50 29.53
CA PHE A 192 -19.59 18.97 28.73
C PHE A 192 -19.68 19.35 27.24
N ASN A 193 -20.55 20.30 26.89
CA ASN A 193 -20.77 20.71 25.50
C ASN A 193 -19.53 21.35 24.88
N PHE A 194 -18.73 22.06 25.69
CA PHE A 194 -17.44 22.57 25.26
C PHE A 194 -16.47 21.43 24.80
N ALA A 195 -16.37 20.35 25.57
CA ALA A 195 -15.53 19.21 25.22
C ALA A 195 -15.95 18.58 23.88
N VAL A 196 -17.26 18.51 23.63
CA VAL A 196 -17.81 18.01 22.36
C VAL A 196 -17.56 19.00 21.22
N ALA A 197 -17.65 20.30 21.45
CA ALA A 197 -17.30 21.33 20.46
C ALA A 197 -15.82 21.24 20.07
N VAL A 198 -14.93 21.00 21.04
CA VAL A 198 -13.51 20.75 20.78
C VAL A 198 -13.32 19.48 19.94
N SER A 199 -14.06 18.41 20.22
CA SER A 199 -14.04 17.18 19.40
C SER A 199 -14.48 17.43 17.96
N ILE A 200 -15.49 18.28 17.74
CA ILE A 200 -15.91 18.72 16.40
C ILE A 200 -14.77 19.45 15.68
N ILE A 201 -14.06 20.35 16.38
CA ILE A 201 -12.91 21.06 15.81
C ILE A 201 -11.81 20.07 15.40
N PHE A 202 -11.46 19.11 16.25
CA PHE A 202 -10.46 18.11 15.94
C PHE A 202 -10.85 17.24 14.73
N THR A 203 -12.12 16.89 14.60
CA THR A 203 -12.62 16.19 13.41
C THR A 203 -12.48 17.04 12.14
N LEU A 204 -12.79 18.34 12.22
CA LEU A 204 -12.61 19.26 11.10
C LEU A 204 -11.12 19.45 10.72
N ILE A 205 -10.22 19.46 11.70
CA ILE A 205 -8.76 19.52 11.48
C ILE A 205 -8.28 18.23 10.83
N PHE A 206 -8.74 17.07 11.28
CA PHE A 206 -8.48 15.78 10.65
C PHE A 206 -8.88 15.79 9.17
N GLU A 207 -10.11 16.23 8.87
CA GLU A 207 -10.59 16.38 7.49
C GLU A 207 -9.76 17.38 6.66
N PHE A 208 -9.30 18.44 7.30
CA PHE A 208 -8.44 19.42 6.65
C PHE A 208 -7.08 18.84 6.26
N LEU A 209 -6.44 18.06 7.17
CA LEU A 209 -5.18 17.38 6.90
C LEU A 209 -5.33 16.36 5.77
N ASN A 210 -6.38 15.53 5.82
CA ASN A 210 -6.68 14.55 4.79
C ASN A 210 -6.95 15.20 3.43
N THR A 211 -7.79 16.26 3.39
CA THR A 211 -8.05 16.96 2.13
C THR A 211 -6.78 17.58 1.54
N LYS A 212 -5.89 18.09 2.38
CA LYS A 212 -4.62 18.67 1.91
C LYS A 212 -3.68 17.59 1.37
N ARG A 213 -3.64 16.42 2.00
CA ARG A 213 -2.90 15.24 1.52
C ARG A 213 -3.45 14.77 0.16
N GLU A 214 -4.79 14.66 0.04
CA GLU A 214 -5.44 14.35 -1.24
C GLU A 214 -5.06 15.35 -2.34
N ILE A 215 -4.96 16.64 -2.03
CA ILE A 215 -4.53 17.67 -2.98
C ILE A 215 -3.07 17.45 -3.42
N PHE A 216 -2.17 17.11 -2.50
CA PHE A 216 -0.78 16.80 -2.84
C PHE A 216 -0.70 15.61 -3.81
N ALA A 217 -1.34 14.50 -3.46
CA ALA A 217 -1.38 13.31 -4.32
C ALA A 217 -2.02 13.61 -5.68
N PHE A 218 -3.16 14.31 -5.70
CA PHE A 218 -3.84 14.64 -6.96
C PHE A 218 -3.01 15.53 -7.89
N ASN A 219 -2.25 16.49 -7.36
CA ASN A 219 -1.40 17.34 -8.18
C ASN A 219 -0.31 16.55 -8.93
N VAL A 220 0.28 15.53 -8.28
CA VAL A 220 1.26 14.64 -8.90
C VAL A 220 0.59 13.73 -9.92
N VAL A 221 -0.52 13.07 -9.52
CA VAL A 221 -1.27 12.14 -10.37
C VAL A 221 -1.83 12.83 -11.62
N ALA A 222 -2.32 14.06 -11.51
CA ALA A 222 -2.83 14.85 -12.63
C ALA A 222 -1.74 15.45 -13.52
N SER A 223 -0.47 15.39 -13.13
CA SER A 223 0.64 15.92 -13.92
C SER A 223 0.76 15.23 -15.28
N LYS A 224 1.44 15.87 -16.24
CA LYS A 224 1.65 15.30 -17.58
C LYS A 224 2.88 14.39 -17.69
N ARG A 225 3.68 14.32 -16.62
CA ARG A 225 4.91 13.49 -16.59
C ARG A 225 4.53 12.01 -16.57
N PRO A 226 5.36 11.10 -17.13
CA PRO A 226 5.21 9.66 -16.93
C PRO A 226 5.26 9.38 -15.43
N LYS A 227 4.48 8.40 -14.98
CA LYS A 227 4.37 8.02 -13.56
C LYS A 227 4.89 6.62 -13.39
N HIS A 228 5.73 6.46 -12.38
CA HIS A 228 6.14 5.15 -11.90
C HIS A 228 5.25 4.81 -10.71
N ILE A 229 4.52 3.72 -10.80
CA ILE A 229 3.61 3.26 -9.74
C ILE A 229 4.15 1.98 -9.12
N VAL A 230 3.85 1.82 -7.85
CA VAL A 230 4.07 0.56 -7.13
C VAL A 230 2.71 -0.11 -7.00
N ALA A 231 2.60 -1.33 -7.51
CA ALA A 231 1.37 -2.12 -7.48
C ALA A 231 1.63 -3.48 -6.83
N LYS A 232 0.68 -3.94 -6.02
CA LYS A 232 0.73 -5.28 -5.43
C LYS A 232 0.41 -6.33 -6.50
N LEU A 233 1.25 -7.34 -6.62
CA LEU A 233 0.99 -8.48 -7.49
C LEU A 233 -0.07 -9.41 -6.85
N PRO A 234 -0.90 -10.10 -7.67
CA PRO A 234 -1.90 -11.04 -7.17
C PRO A 234 -1.30 -12.40 -6.70
N CYS A 235 0.02 -12.49 -6.56
CA CYS A 235 0.73 -13.65 -6.06
C CYS A 235 1.38 -13.35 -4.71
N GLU A 236 1.43 -14.35 -3.84
CA GLU A 236 2.16 -14.29 -2.59
C GLU A 236 3.59 -14.79 -2.80
N ALA A 237 4.56 -14.24 -2.07
CA ALA A 237 5.91 -14.78 -2.01
C ALA A 237 5.88 -16.17 -1.34
N GLU A 238 6.90 -17.00 -1.59
CA GLU A 238 7.00 -18.34 -0.99
C GLU A 238 6.91 -18.32 0.55
N ASP A 239 7.34 -17.25 1.19
CA ASP A 239 7.28 -17.01 2.64
C ASP A 239 5.93 -16.43 3.11
N GLY A 240 4.94 -16.30 2.21
CA GLY A 240 3.60 -15.75 2.51
C GLY A 240 3.55 -14.21 2.59
N GLY A 241 4.59 -13.52 2.11
CA GLY A 241 4.62 -12.06 2.01
C GLY A 241 3.97 -11.53 0.73
N ASP A 242 3.64 -10.25 0.72
CA ASP A 242 3.12 -9.56 -0.45
C ASP A 242 4.27 -9.15 -1.39
N ILE A 243 4.09 -9.36 -2.69
CA ILE A 243 5.04 -8.92 -3.72
C ILE A 243 4.52 -7.64 -4.36
N LEU A 244 5.37 -6.63 -4.41
CA LEU A 244 5.08 -5.33 -5.01
C LEU A 244 5.88 -5.18 -6.32
N LYS A 245 5.23 -4.62 -7.34
CA LYS A 245 5.83 -4.38 -8.65
C LYS A 245 5.88 -2.89 -8.96
N PHE A 246 6.99 -2.44 -9.55
CA PHE A 246 7.10 -1.10 -10.14
C PHE A 246 6.70 -1.16 -11.62
N GLU A 247 5.80 -0.30 -12.03
CA GLU A 247 5.46 -0.17 -13.45
C GLU A 247 5.21 1.29 -13.84
N THR A 248 5.32 1.58 -15.14
CA THR A 248 5.04 2.91 -15.68
C THR A 248 3.60 2.98 -16.15
N ALA A 249 2.83 3.92 -15.60
CA ALA A 249 1.44 4.12 -15.94
C ALA A 249 1.13 5.56 -16.39
N SER A 250 0.18 5.70 -17.28
CA SER A 250 -0.36 7.01 -17.69
C SER A 250 -1.45 7.49 -16.72
N PHE A 251 -2.21 6.56 -16.14
CA PHE A 251 -3.28 6.76 -15.18
C PHE A 251 -3.16 5.75 -14.05
N ILE A 252 -3.72 6.09 -12.89
CA ILE A 252 -3.72 5.24 -11.72
C ILE A 252 -5.15 4.75 -11.52
N ASP A 253 -5.35 3.47 -11.68
CA ASP A 253 -6.63 2.83 -11.47
C ASP A 253 -7.03 2.83 -9.99
N GLY A 254 -8.31 3.09 -9.72
CA GLY A 254 -8.83 3.09 -8.35
C GLY A 254 -8.31 4.23 -7.47
N TYR A 255 -7.87 5.36 -8.02
CA TYR A 255 -7.34 6.49 -7.27
C TYR A 255 -8.25 6.95 -6.13
N PHE A 256 -9.54 7.22 -6.43
CA PHE A 256 -10.48 7.68 -5.40
C PHE A 256 -10.87 6.59 -4.41
N THR A 257 -10.92 5.34 -4.87
CA THR A 257 -11.20 4.20 -3.99
C THR A 257 -10.08 4.05 -2.96
N ARG A 258 -8.82 4.02 -3.37
CA ARG A 258 -7.65 3.94 -2.49
C ARG A 258 -7.53 5.14 -1.55
N THR A 259 -7.76 6.35 -2.07
CA THR A 259 -7.68 7.58 -1.26
C THR A 259 -8.67 7.60 -0.08
N LYS A 260 -9.81 6.91 -0.19
CA LYS A 260 -10.87 6.85 0.82
C LYS A 260 -10.78 5.65 1.75
N GLU A 261 -9.89 4.73 1.49
CA GLU A 261 -9.69 3.57 2.35
C GLU A 261 -9.12 3.98 3.70
N PRO A 262 -9.79 3.62 4.83
CA PRO A 262 -9.30 3.93 6.16
C PRO A 262 -8.16 2.98 6.55
N THR A 263 -7.19 3.49 7.29
CA THR A 263 -6.13 2.65 7.89
C THR A 263 -6.72 1.67 8.91
N GLY A 264 -6.11 0.50 9.03
CA GLY A 264 -6.45 -0.51 10.02
C GLY A 264 -6.32 0.04 11.45
N ALA A 265 -5.26 0.79 11.73
CA ALA A 265 -5.00 1.40 13.03
C ALA A 265 -6.08 2.43 13.41
N SER A 266 -6.44 3.33 12.51
CA SER A 266 -7.47 4.36 12.75
C SER A 266 -8.85 3.73 13.02
N LYS A 267 -9.23 2.72 12.23
CA LYS A 267 -10.49 1.98 12.41
C LYS A 267 -10.53 1.23 13.74
N SER A 268 -9.45 0.53 14.10
CA SER A 268 -9.34 -0.23 15.35
C SER A 268 -9.42 0.70 16.56
N TYR A 269 -8.70 1.83 16.52
CA TYR A 269 -8.75 2.84 17.59
C TYR A 269 -10.15 3.46 17.74
N ALA A 270 -10.79 3.85 16.64
CA ALA A 270 -12.14 4.44 16.68
C ALA A 270 -13.16 3.46 17.28
N THR A 271 -13.09 2.18 16.90
CA THR A 271 -13.96 1.14 17.45
C THR A 271 -13.69 0.91 18.93
N ALA A 272 -12.41 0.74 19.32
CA ALA A 272 -12.03 0.51 20.71
C ALA A 272 -12.41 1.68 21.60
N SER A 273 -12.17 2.93 21.17
CA SER A 273 -12.51 4.13 21.95
C SER A 273 -14.01 4.25 22.24
N LEU A 274 -14.87 3.95 21.26
CA LEU A 274 -16.31 3.95 21.45
C LEU A 274 -16.78 2.86 22.43
N VAL A 275 -16.25 1.64 22.31
CA VAL A 275 -16.58 0.53 23.21
C VAL A 275 -16.14 0.86 24.64
N ILE A 276 -14.91 1.33 24.82
CA ILE A 276 -14.36 1.72 26.12
C ILE A 276 -15.18 2.88 26.73
N ALA A 277 -15.57 3.87 25.93
CA ALA A 277 -16.35 4.99 26.39
C ALA A 277 -17.74 4.56 26.90
N ILE A 278 -18.44 3.69 26.17
CA ILE A 278 -19.72 3.16 26.58
C ILE A 278 -19.59 2.35 27.88
N ILE A 279 -18.60 1.46 27.94
CA ILE A 279 -18.36 0.63 29.13
C ILE A 279 -18.01 1.52 30.34
N SER A 280 -17.10 2.49 30.18
CA SER A 280 -16.71 3.40 31.28
C SER A 280 -17.86 4.25 31.76
N GLY A 281 -18.69 4.78 30.85
CA GLY A 281 -19.90 5.51 31.20
C GLY A 281 -20.90 4.67 32.01
N VAL A 282 -21.18 3.44 31.58
CA VAL A 282 -22.07 2.52 32.29
C VAL A 282 -21.49 2.13 33.65
N LEU A 283 -20.21 1.81 33.75
CA LEU A 283 -19.57 1.46 35.02
C LEU A 283 -19.59 2.60 36.01
N CYS A 284 -19.31 3.84 35.58
CA CYS A 284 -19.40 5.02 36.46
C CYS A 284 -20.83 5.32 36.89
N ALA A 285 -21.82 5.16 36.02
CA ALA A 285 -23.21 5.26 36.38
C ALA A 285 -23.63 4.26 37.48
N LEU A 286 -23.24 3.00 37.29
CA LEU A 286 -23.51 1.93 38.28
C LEU A 286 -22.77 2.18 39.59
N TYR A 287 -21.50 2.58 39.53
CA TYR A 287 -20.74 2.94 40.74
C TYR A 287 -21.43 4.05 41.52
N THR A 288 -21.80 5.15 40.88
CA THR A 288 -22.49 6.28 41.53
C THR A 288 -23.81 5.84 42.12
N LYS A 289 -24.58 4.98 41.41
CA LYS A 289 -25.88 4.50 41.90
C LYS A 289 -25.77 3.59 43.13
N PHE A 290 -24.76 2.70 43.18
CA PHE A 290 -24.68 1.68 44.25
C PHE A 290 -23.81 2.09 45.45
N PHE A 291 -22.81 2.95 45.23
CA PHE A 291 -21.83 3.32 46.27
C PHE A 291 -22.03 4.74 46.84
N SER A 292 -22.77 5.61 46.15
CA SER A 292 -23.10 6.94 46.67
C SER A 292 -24.47 6.90 47.37
N THR A 293 -24.49 7.27 48.65
CA THR A 293 -25.72 7.36 49.43
C THR A 293 -26.51 8.55 48.92
N ASP A 294 -27.80 8.37 48.58
CA ASP A 294 -28.73 9.41 48.10
C ASP A 294 -28.34 10.09 46.76
N SER A 295 -27.73 9.33 45.81
CA SER A 295 -27.42 9.86 44.50
C SER A 295 -28.65 10.25 43.68
N THR A 296 -28.65 11.49 43.17
CA THR A 296 -29.70 11.98 42.26
C THR A 296 -29.48 11.46 40.83
N VAL A 297 -30.54 11.42 40.02
CA VAL A 297 -30.44 11.05 38.60
C VAL A 297 -29.47 11.98 37.85
N ALA A 298 -29.40 13.25 38.22
CA ALA A 298 -28.47 14.22 37.65
C ALA A 298 -27.02 13.83 37.92
N GLN A 299 -26.67 13.44 39.16
CA GLN A 299 -25.32 13.01 39.53
C GLN A 299 -24.90 11.70 38.84
N ILE A 300 -25.82 10.75 38.67
CA ILE A 300 -25.56 9.51 37.93
C ILE A 300 -25.30 9.83 36.47
N ALA A 301 -26.11 10.70 35.85
CA ALA A 301 -25.92 11.12 34.47
C ALA A 301 -24.62 11.89 34.26
N GLU A 302 -24.24 12.75 35.20
CA GLU A 302 -23.00 13.53 35.19
C GLU A 302 -21.76 12.62 35.24
N SER A 303 -21.72 11.66 36.17
CA SER A 303 -20.61 10.72 36.29
C SER A 303 -20.47 9.83 35.04
N ALA A 304 -21.61 9.38 34.50
CA ALA A 304 -21.62 8.62 33.25
C ALA A 304 -21.10 9.43 32.07
N ALA A 305 -21.58 10.67 31.91
CA ALA A 305 -21.16 11.56 30.82
C ALA A 305 -19.69 11.95 30.95
N ALA A 306 -19.21 12.27 32.14
CA ALA A 306 -17.81 12.59 32.40
C ALA A 306 -16.88 11.42 31.97
N ALA A 307 -17.20 10.20 32.45
CA ALA A 307 -16.41 9.01 32.07
C ALA A 307 -16.45 8.72 30.57
N PHE A 308 -17.63 8.86 29.95
CA PHE A 308 -17.80 8.66 28.52
C PHE A 308 -16.95 9.66 27.68
N PHE A 309 -17.03 10.95 27.95
CA PHE A 309 -16.31 11.97 27.19
C PHE A 309 -14.79 11.91 27.41
N ILE A 310 -14.33 11.59 28.62
CA ILE A 310 -12.89 11.40 28.89
C ILE A 310 -12.34 10.18 28.14
N ALA A 311 -13.11 9.11 28.00
CA ALA A 311 -12.69 7.89 27.32
C ALA A 311 -12.68 7.99 25.78
N CYS A 312 -13.16 9.10 25.20
CA CYS A 312 -13.18 9.36 23.75
C CYS A 312 -12.25 10.52 23.33
N PRO A 313 -10.92 10.40 23.43
CA PRO A 313 -10.02 11.51 23.08
C PRO A 313 -9.88 11.65 21.55
N VAL A 314 -10.75 12.44 20.93
CA VAL A 314 -10.75 12.68 19.46
C VAL A 314 -9.44 13.32 18.96
N SER A 315 -8.69 14.00 19.84
CA SER A 315 -7.37 14.55 19.53
C SER A 315 -6.36 13.50 19.04
N MET A 316 -6.50 12.23 19.48
CA MET A 316 -5.63 11.14 19.05
C MET A 316 -5.66 10.90 17.55
N PHE A 317 -6.81 11.16 16.88
CA PHE A 317 -6.88 11.02 15.42
C PHE A 317 -5.98 12.00 14.68
N ILE A 318 -5.75 13.20 15.23
CA ILE A 318 -4.78 14.14 14.66
C ILE A 318 -3.36 13.59 14.82
N THR A 319 -3.05 13.04 15.99
CA THR A 319 -1.75 12.43 16.26
C THR A 319 -1.46 11.26 15.31
N MET A 320 -2.48 10.47 14.98
CA MET A 320 -2.36 9.35 14.03
C MET A 320 -2.24 9.82 12.58
N SER A 321 -3.00 10.84 12.15
CA SER A 321 -3.01 11.31 10.77
C SER A 321 -1.87 12.27 10.41
N TYR A 322 -1.26 12.92 11.41
CA TYR A 322 -0.21 13.91 11.16
C TYR A 322 1.07 13.33 10.53
N PRO A 323 1.58 12.14 10.95
CA PRO A 323 2.72 11.51 10.29
C PRO A 323 2.43 11.22 8.80
N PHE A 324 1.25 10.71 8.48
CA PHE A 324 0.83 10.48 7.08
C PHE A 324 0.77 11.78 6.27
N PHE A 325 0.26 12.85 6.88
CA PHE A 325 0.25 14.16 6.24
C PHE A 325 1.67 14.65 5.96
N ARG A 326 2.59 14.47 6.90
CA ARG A 326 3.98 14.87 6.76
C ARG A 326 4.67 14.03 5.67
N ALA A 327 4.55 12.72 5.70
CA ALA A 327 5.10 11.83 4.69
C ALA A 327 4.57 12.17 3.28
N SER A 328 3.25 12.42 3.15
CA SER A 328 2.67 12.83 1.86
C SER A 328 3.17 14.20 1.38
N ARG A 329 3.50 15.11 2.29
CA ARG A 329 4.11 16.39 1.94
C ARG A 329 5.55 16.21 1.48
N ASP A 330 6.33 15.44 2.22
CA ASP A 330 7.74 15.17 1.90
C ASP A 330 7.84 14.43 0.55
N ALA A 331 6.94 13.46 0.29
CA ALA A 331 6.82 12.83 -1.03
C ALA A 331 6.47 13.85 -2.13
N TYR A 332 5.49 14.74 -1.88
CA TYR A 332 5.11 15.78 -2.85
C TYR A 332 6.24 16.75 -3.17
N ASP A 333 7.02 17.15 -2.16
CA ASP A 333 8.16 18.05 -2.32
C ASP A 333 9.28 17.37 -3.17
N ASN A 334 9.27 16.02 -3.28
CA ASN A 334 10.15 15.21 -4.12
C ASN A 334 9.45 14.63 -5.38
N ASP A 335 8.42 15.30 -5.89
CA ASP A 335 7.64 14.89 -7.07
C ASP A 335 6.92 13.51 -6.93
N GLY A 336 6.83 12.97 -5.73
CA GLY A 336 6.15 11.72 -5.40
C GLY A 336 4.71 11.92 -4.91
N ALA A 337 3.92 10.83 -4.87
CA ALA A 337 2.56 10.82 -4.34
C ALA A 337 2.28 9.56 -3.53
N ILE A 338 1.72 9.72 -2.34
CA ILE A 338 1.19 8.64 -1.51
C ILE A 338 -0.33 8.64 -1.64
N ILE A 339 -0.89 7.57 -2.19
CA ILE A 339 -2.32 7.45 -2.49
C ILE A 339 -3.01 6.65 -1.38
N GLY A 340 -3.70 7.37 -0.50
CA GLY A 340 -4.35 6.78 0.66
C GLY A 340 -3.40 6.53 1.85
N GLU A 341 -3.99 6.25 3.00
CA GLU A 341 -3.23 5.91 4.22
C GLU A 341 -2.81 4.45 4.21
N CYS A 342 -3.62 3.56 3.61
CA CYS A 342 -3.33 2.13 3.50
C CYS A 342 -1.99 1.86 2.80
N SER A 343 -1.66 2.64 1.76
CA SER A 343 -0.39 2.47 1.05
C SER A 343 0.82 2.64 1.97
N LEU A 344 0.77 3.56 2.94
CA LEU A 344 1.87 3.71 3.90
C LEU A 344 1.95 2.54 4.89
N GLU A 345 0.80 2.00 5.32
CA GLU A 345 0.79 0.80 6.16
C GLU A 345 1.38 -0.40 5.39
N GLU A 346 0.96 -0.61 4.14
CA GLU A 346 1.48 -1.71 3.30
C GLU A 346 3.00 -1.61 3.08
N TYR A 347 3.53 -0.41 2.81
CA TYR A 347 4.96 -0.24 2.53
C TYR A 347 5.83 -0.09 3.78
N SER A 348 5.27 0.27 4.93
CA SER A 348 6.04 0.41 6.18
C SER A 348 6.54 -0.92 6.76
N GLU A 349 5.98 -2.03 6.32
CA GLU A 349 6.36 -3.39 6.74
C GLU A 349 7.44 -4.00 5.83
N ALA A 350 7.83 -3.34 4.73
CA ALA A 350 8.86 -3.83 3.83
C ALA A 350 10.21 -3.90 4.55
N SER A 351 10.77 -5.10 4.64
CA SER A 351 12.07 -5.38 5.28
C SER A 351 13.20 -5.54 4.26
N VAL A 352 12.87 -5.85 3.01
CA VAL A 352 13.81 -6.07 1.92
C VAL A 352 13.34 -5.34 0.67
N VAL A 353 14.25 -4.63 0.00
CA VAL A 353 14.02 -4.07 -1.34
C VAL A 353 14.89 -4.80 -2.33
N THR A 354 14.26 -5.38 -3.36
CA THR A 354 14.96 -6.12 -4.39
C THR A 354 15.15 -5.26 -5.65
N PHE A 355 16.36 -5.13 -6.10
CA PHE A 355 16.74 -4.42 -7.32
C PHE A 355 17.11 -5.40 -8.42
N ASP A 356 16.78 -5.03 -9.65
CA ASP A 356 17.31 -5.68 -10.84
C ASP A 356 18.77 -5.22 -11.06
N ASP A 357 19.60 -6.10 -11.57
CA ASP A 357 21.01 -5.85 -11.84
C ASP A 357 21.27 -4.64 -12.79
N VAL A 358 20.34 -4.37 -13.71
CA VAL A 358 20.41 -3.19 -14.61
C VAL A 358 20.24 -1.88 -13.84
N GLY A 359 19.47 -1.86 -12.74
CA GLY A 359 19.33 -0.70 -11.86
C GLY A 359 20.60 -0.43 -11.05
N VAL A 360 21.43 -1.45 -10.84
CA VAL A 360 22.70 -1.36 -10.09
C VAL A 360 23.87 -1.07 -11.02
N PHE A 361 23.95 -1.79 -12.12
CA PHE A 361 24.97 -1.67 -13.16
C PHE A 361 24.31 -1.36 -14.50
N PRO A 362 24.04 -0.09 -14.79
CA PRO A 362 23.41 0.29 -16.05
C PRO A 362 24.32 -0.07 -17.23
N SER A 363 23.75 -0.34 -18.40
CA SER A 363 24.47 -0.78 -19.58
C SER A 363 25.59 0.17 -20.02
N TYR A 364 25.45 1.48 -19.78
CA TYR A 364 26.53 2.45 -20.02
C TYR A 364 27.72 2.32 -19.06
N GLY A 365 27.53 1.70 -17.90
CA GLY A 365 28.53 1.43 -16.87
C GLY A 365 29.27 0.11 -17.10
N VAL A 366 28.81 -0.76 -18.01
CA VAL A 366 29.39 -2.08 -18.26
C VAL A 366 30.15 -2.09 -19.58
N LYS A 367 31.38 -2.55 -19.56
CA LYS A 367 32.25 -2.56 -20.73
C LYS A 367 33.05 -3.86 -20.84
N VAL A 368 32.92 -4.57 -21.96
CA VAL A 368 33.81 -5.67 -22.32
C VAL A 368 35.13 -5.09 -22.84
N GLN A 369 36.19 -5.23 -22.05
CA GLN A 369 37.49 -4.66 -22.36
C GLN A 369 38.28 -5.54 -23.34
N ASN A 370 38.18 -6.87 -23.18
CA ASN A 370 38.93 -7.83 -23.99
C ASN A 370 38.16 -9.15 -24.09
N VAL A 371 38.29 -9.79 -25.26
CA VAL A 371 37.77 -11.13 -25.54
C VAL A 371 38.90 -11.99 -26.11
N LYS A 372 39.41 -12.92 -25.31
CA LYS A 372 40.45 -13.88 -25.73
C LYS A 372 39.79 -15.20 -26.17
N ILE A 373 40.11 -15.67 -27.36
CA ILE A 373 39.47 -16.83 -27.97
C ILE A 373 40.43 -18.03 -27.90
N TYR A 374 39.88 -19.19 -27.61
CA TYR A 374 40.62 -20.45 -27.52
C TYR A 374 40.10 -21.49 -28.51
N ASN A 375 40.88 -22.55 -28.72
CA ASN A 375 40.52 -23.73 -29.52
C ASN A 375 40.06 -23.43 -30.95
N ASN A 376 40.66 -22.44 -31.62
CA ASN A 376 40.35 -22.04 -33.00
C ASN A 376 38.86 -21.69 -33.25
N HIS A 377 38.15 -21.25 -32.22
CA HIS A 377 36.79 -20.73 -32.41
C HIS A 377 36.83 -19.37 -33.10
N ARG A 378 35.78 -19.05 -33.86
CA ARG A 378 35.62 -17.73 -34.49
C ARG A 378 34.97 -16.75 -33.52
N ILE A 379 35.41 -15.51 -33.54
CA ILE A 379 34.85 -14.44 -32.70
C ILE A 379 33.35 -14.25 -32.95
N ASP A 380 32.92 -14.33 -34.23
CA ASP A 380 31.50 -14.17 -34.59
C ASP A 380 30.62 -15.19 -33.87
N ARG A 381 31.10 -16.43 -33.67
CA ARG A 381 30.33 -17.45 -32.93
C ARG A 381 30.34 -17.24 -31.43
N VAL A 382 31.43 -16.72 -30.87
CA VAL A 382 31.50 -16.38 -29.45
C VAL A 382 30.51 -15.27 -29.15
N LEU A 383 30.53 -14.21 -29.96
CA LEU A 383 29.61 -13.08 -29.81
C LEU A 383 28.14 -13.48 -30.05
N PHE A 384 27.90 -14.32 -31.10
CA PHE A 384 26.56 -14.85 -31.37
C PHE A 384 25.95 -15.57 -30.15
N TYR A 385 26.69 -16.50 -29.54
CA TYR A 385 26.18 -17.22 -28.37
C TYR A 385 26.05 -16.31 -27.14
N ALA A 386 27.00 -15.39 -26.93
CA ALA A 386 26.92 -14.44 -25.83
C ALA A 386 25.68 -13.52 -25.97
N ALA A 387 25.50 -12.92 -27.16
CA ALA A 387 24.32 -12.10 -27.43
C ALA A 387 23.01 -12.89 -27.26
N SER A 388 22.94 -14.12 -27.78
CA SER A 388 21.76 -14.96 -27.66
C SER A 388 21.38 -15.23 -26.19
N VAL A 389 22.36 -15.58 -25.35
CA VAL A 389 22.09 -15.87 -23.93
C VAL A 389 21.76 -14.61 -23.16
N PHE A 390 22.54 -13.53 -23.31
CA PHE A 390 22.31 -12.31 -22.52
C PHE A 390 21.12 -11.48 -23.03
N SER A 391 20.73 -11.58 -24.31
CA SER A 391 19.45 -11.01 -24.78
C SER A 391 18.24 -11.68 -24.10
N THR A 392 18.31 -12.99 -23.86
CA THR A 392 17.27 -13.72 -23.12
C THR A 392 17.34 -13.44 -21.62
N ALA A 393 18.54 -13.39 -21.04
CA ALA A 393 18.76 -13.09 -19.63
C ALA A 393 18.41 -11.65 -19.24
N ARG A 394 18.44 -10.69 -20.19
CA ARG A 394 18.09 -9.28 -19.98
C ARG A 394 18.83 -8.65 -18.80
N GLY A 395 20.16 -8.61 -18.86
CA GLY A 395 20.99 -8.03 -17.82
C GLY A 395 21.85 -6.87 -18.33
N PRO A 396 22.79 -6.38 -17.52
CA PRO A 396 23.70 -5.29 -17.88
C PRO A 396 24.53 -5.56 -19.14
N LEU A 397 24.76 -6.84 -19.45
CA LEU A 397 25.50 -7.28 -20.63
C LEU A 397 24.69 -7.32 -21.92
N THR A 398 23.35 -7.21 -21.85
CA THR A 398 22.47 -7.29 -23.04
C THR A 398 22.85 -6.26 -24.09
N ASP A 399 22.78 -4.98 -23.74
CA ASP A 399 23.09 -3.90 -24.71
C ASP A 399 24.52 -3.95 -25.23
N VAL A 400 25.44 -4.40 -24.36
CA VAL A 400 26.87 -4.51 -24.75
C VAL A 400 27.07 -5.55 -25.88
N PHE A 401 26.42 -6.70 -25.73
CA PHE A 401 26.53 -7.76 -26.76
C PHE A 401 25.61 -7.46 -27.95
N ASP A 402 24.45 -6.87 -27.78
CA ASP A 402 23.57 -6.49 -28.89
C ASP A 402 24.24 -5.49 -29.83
N VAL A 403 24.90 -4.46 -29.27
CA VAL A 403 25.71 -3.52 -30.09
C VAL A 403 26.83 -4.20 -30.82
N ALA A 404 27.53 -5.17 -30.18
CA ALA A 404 28.64 -5.91 -30.79
C ALA A 404 28.18 -6.90 -31.88
N THR A 405 26.88 -7.26 -31.90
CA THR A 405 26.32 -8.31 -32.79
C THR A 405 25.31 -7.79 -33.81
N VAL A 406 25.20 -6.48 -34.01
CA VAL A 406 24.26 -5.86 -34.99
C VAL A 406 24.34 -6.50 -36.38
N GLU A 407 25.55 -6.90 -36.84
CA GLU A 407 25.74 -7.55 -38.13
C GLU A 407 25.65 -9.10 -38.06
N ILE A 408 25.76 -9.70 -36.87
CA ILE A 408 25.82 -11.15 -36.67
C ILE A 408 24.44 -11.71 -36.31
N GLY A 409 23.65 -10.93 -35.56
CA GLY A 409 22.38 -11.33 -34.98
C GLY A 409 22.53 -12.26 -33.76
N HIS A 410 21.42 -12.73 -33.23
CA HIS A 410 21.32 -13.69 -32.14
C HIS A 410 20.22 -14.73 -32.43
N SER A 411 20.20 -15.83 -31.68
CA SER A 411 19.13 -16.86 -31.78
C SER A 411 17.99 -16.54 -30.84
N ASP A 412 16.75 -16.78 -31.28
CA ASP A 412 15.54 -16.72 -30.48
C ASP A 412 15.24 -18.04 -29.72
N ASP A 413 15.90 -19.17 -30.15
CA ASP A 413 15.76 -20.46 -29.45
C ASP A 413 16.80 -20.61 -28.34
N VAL A 414 16.55 -19.88 -27.25
CA VAL A 414 17.40 -19.89 -26.05
C VAL A 414 16.59 -20.30 -24.85
N LYS A 415 17.14 -21.24 -24.05
CA LYS A 415 16.55 -21.66 -22.76
C LYS A 415 17.60 -21.58 -21.68
N ILE A 416 17.35 -20.75 -20.63
CA ILE A 416 18.20 -20.73 -19.45
C ILE A 416 17.92 -22.00 -18.64
N LYS A 417 18.94 -22.81 -18.40
CA LYS A 417 18.85 -24.10 -17.70
C LYS A 417 19.15 -23.98 -16.22
N ALA A 418 20.13 -23.16 -15.88
CA ALA A 418 20.53 -22.95 -14.49
C ALA A 418 21.28 -21.62 -14.35
N ALA A 419 21.06 -20.94 -13.25
CA ALA A 419 21.80 -19.76 -12.82
C ALA A 419 22.24 -19.94 -11.36
N GLY A 420 23.47 -19.55 -11.05
CA GLY A 420 24.05 -19.63 -9.73
C GLY A 420 25.10 -18.56 -9.51
N SER A 421 25.61 -18.42 -8.28
CA SER A 421 26.74 -17.52 -8.04
C SER A 421 27.91 -17.96 -8.89
N GLY A 422 28.42 -17.08 -9.75
CA GLY A 422 29.52 -17.37 -10.64
C GLY A 422 29.20 -18.31 -11.80
N TYR A 423 27.92 -18.60 -12.11
CA TYR A 423 27.56 -19.61 -13.10
C TYR A 423 26.22 -19.32 -13.79
N LEU A 424 26.20 -19.44 -15.12
CA LEU A 424 25.01 -19.35 -15.96
C LEU A 424 25.08 -20.39 -17.08
N ALA A 425 24.12 -21.31 -17.15
CA ALA A 425 24.01 -22.31 -18.23
C ALA A 425 22.73 -22.09 -19.03
N ALA A 426 22.86 -22.11 -20.33
CA ALA A 426 21.77 -21.99 -21.27
C ALA A 426 21.91 -22.98 -22.44
N SER A 427 20.80 -23.25 -23.11
CA SER A 427 20.77 -23.98 -24.38
C SER A 427 20.47 -23.00 -25.51
N VAL A 428 21.33 -22.92 -26.51
CA VAL A 428 21.16 -22.09 -27.71
C VAL A 428 21.14 -23.00 -28.91
N ASP A 429 20.07 -23.03 -29.68
CA ASP A 429 19.87 -23.94 -30.82
C ASP A 429 20.20 -25.41 -30.47
N GLY A 430 19.78 -25.87 -29.27
CA GLY A 430 20.03 -27.21 -28.76
C GLY A 430 21.47 -27.48 -28.28
N LYS A 431 22.36 -26.47 -28.21
CA LYS A 431 23.74 -26.59 -27.72
C LYS A 431 23.87 -25.97 -26.35
N ASN A 432 24.56 -26.65 -25.44
CA ASN A 432 24.80 -26.13 -24.11
C ASN A 432 25.91 -25.08 -24.12
N ILE A 433 25.59 -23.89 -23.68
CA ILE A 433 26.52 -22.79 -23.50
C ILE A 433 26.57 -22.47 -22.02
N THR A 434 27.77 -22.35 -21.46
CA THR A 434 27.97 -22.08 -20.04
C THR A 434 28.89 -20.89 -19.87
N PHE A 435 28.49 -19.95 -19.07
CA PHE A 435 29.26 -18.80 -18.62
C PHE A 435 29.57 -18.93 -17.13
N GLY A 436 30.73 -18.45 -16.70
CA GLY A 436 31.03 -18.42 -15.28
C GLY A 436 32.42 -17.95 -14.93
N THR A 437 32.66 -17.83 -13.64
CA THR A 437 33.96 -17.55 -13.05
C THR A 437 34.84 -18.82 -13.05
N ALA A 438 36.16 -18.65 -12.98
CA ALA A 438 37.08 -19.79 -12.99
C ALA A 438 36.82 -20.76 -11.85
N SER A 439 36.62 -20.24 -10.63
CA SER A 439 36.40 -21.05 -9.43
C SER A 439 35.17 -21.95 -9.55
N GLU A 440 34.03 -21.35 -9.91
CA GLU A 440 32.75 -22.05 -9.98
C GLU A 440 32.73 -23.10 -11.13
N LEU A 441 33.31 -22.75 -12.25
CA LEU A 441 33.39 -23.67 -13.41
C LEU A 441 34.28 -24.89 -13.12
N VAL A 442 35.38 -24.70 -12.41
CA VAL A 442 36.29 -25.80 -12.02
C VAL A 442 35.59 -26.72 -11.00
N GLU A 443 34.85 -26.19 -10.03
CA GLU A 443 34.06 -26.98 -9.09
C GLU A 443 32.99 -27.83 -9.78
N ARG A 444 32.43 -27.34 -10.89
CA ARG A 444 31.47 -28.08 -11.74
C ARG A 444 32.11 -29.04 -12.74
N GLY A 445 33.43 -29.17 -12.72
CA GLY A 445 34.16 -30.13 -13.53
C GLY A 445 34.63 -29.63 -14.91
N PHE A 446 34.51 -28.34 -15.20
CA PHE A 446 35.10 -27.76 -16.41
C PHE A 446 36.60 -27.62 -16.25
N VAL A 447 37.33 -27.89 -17.32
CA VAL A 447 38.82 -27.85 -17.32
C VAL A 447 39.29 -26.51 -17.87
N ILE A 448 39.87 -25.68 -17.00
CA ILE A 448 40.55 -24.43 -17.38
C ILE A 448 42.06 -24.65 -17.13
N PRO A 449 42.93 -24.50 -18.14
CA PRO A 449 44.37 -24.62 -17.94
C PRO A 449 44.92 -23.55 -16.98
N GLU A 450 45.77 -23.95 -16.03
CA GLU A 450 46.37 -23.04 -15.04
C GLU A 450 47.08 -21.83 -15.68
N SER A 451 47.73 -22.01 -16.82
CA SER A 451 48.37 -20.92 -17.56
C SER A 451 47.44 -19.81 -18.03
N ILE A 452 46.10 -20.08 -18.03
CA ILE A 452 45.07 -19.10 -18.41
C ILE A 452 44.53 -18.39 -17.16
N THR A 453 44.47 -19.08 -16.03
CA THR A 453 44.02 -18.50 -14.74
C THR A 453 45.10 -17.66 -14.09
N ASP A 454 46.38 -17.99 -14.21
CA ASP A 454 47.49 -17.19 -13.68
C ASP A 454 47.52 -15.75 -14.24
N GLU A 455 47.07 -15.58 -15.50
CA GLU A 455 46.93 -14.26 -16.12
C GLU A 455 45.80 -13.40 -15.45
N ASP A 456 44.91 -13.99 -14.67
CA ASP A 456 43.78 -13.27 -14.03
C ASP A 456 44.23 -12.52 -12.78
N GLU A 457 45.27 -12.99 -12.10
CA GLU A 457 45.87 -12.33 -10.95
C GLU A 457 46.54 -10.98 -11.29
N GLU A 458 46.86 -10.74 -12.56
CA GLU A 458 47.44 -9.48 -13.05
C GLU A 458 46.36 -8.43 -13.36
N ASN A 459 45.07 -8.82 -13.41
CA ASN A 459 43.96 -7.88 -13.62
C ASN A 459 43.62 -7.18 -12.31
N GLY A 460 43.39 -5.87 -12.36
CA GLY A 460 43.00 -5.09 -11.16
C GLY A 460 41.64 -5.54 -10.61
N ASP A 461 41.38 -5.25 -9.33
CA ASP A 461 40.15 -5.61 -8.60
C ASP A 461 38.85 -5.11 -9.26
N ASP A 462 38.94 -4.15 -10.19
CA ASP A 462 37.81 -3.58 -10.94
C ASP A 462 37.38 -4.39 -12.15
N ILE A 463 38.09 -5.48 -12.50
CA ILE A 463 37.86 -6.26 -13.73
C ILE A 463 37.39 -7.66 -13.36
N SER A 464 36.18 -7.99 -13.80
CA SER A 464 35.62 -9.33 -13.67
C SER A 464 35.98 -10.19 -14.86
N VAL A 465 36.34 -11.44 -14.60
CA VAL A 465 36.74 -12.41 -15.62
C VAL A 465 35.65 -13.45 -15.81
N MET A 466 35.10 -13.52 -17.02
CA MET A 466 34.05 -14.46 -17.38
C MET A 466 34.56 -15.44 -18.44
N TYR A 467 34.45 -16.72 -18.15
CA TYR A 467 34.76 -17.79 -19.07
C TYR A 467 33.49 -18.29 -19.77
N MET A 468 33.63 -18.66 -21.03
CA MET A 468 32.55 -19.20 -21.84
C MET A 468 32.92 -20.58 -22.38
N PHE A 469 32.05 -21.55 -22.15
CA PHE A 469 32.17 -22.92 -22.67
C PHE A 469 31.02 -23.24 -23.62
N ARG A 470 31.30 -24.05 -24.63
CA ARG A 470 30.29 -24.74 -25.42
C ARG A 470 30.46 -26.22 -25.19
N GLU A 471 29.44 -26.86 -24.64
CA GLU A 471 29.53 -28.19 -24.06
C GLU A 471 30.65 -28.20 -23.01
N GLU A 472 31.67 -29.01 -23.15
CA GLU A 472 32.84 -29.08 -22.26
C GLU A 472 34.10 -28.32 -22.80
N LYS A 473 33.98 -27.59 -23.92
CA LYS A 473 35.12 -26.95 -24.58
C LYS A 473 35.17 -25.47 -24.30
N LEU A 474 36.27 -24.99 -23.76
CA LEU A 474 36.54 -23.57 -23.56
C LEU A 474 36.51 -22.83 -24.91
N MET A 475 35.66 -21.83 -25.04
CA MET A 475 35.53 -20.98 -26.21
C MET A 475 36.26 -19.66 -26.05
N SER A 476 36.02 -18.96 -24.96
CA SER A 476 36.59 -17.64 -24.73
C SER A 476 36.72 -17.31 -23.25
N LYS A 477 37.56 -16.31 -22.96
CA LYS A 477 37.70 -15.57 -21.71
C LYS A 477 37.39 -14.11 -22.02
N MET A 478 36.54 -13.49 -21.24
CA MET A 478 36.09 -12.11 -21.40
C MET A 478 36.49 -11.31 -20.16
N LEU A 479 37.09 -10.16 -20.36
CA LEU A 479 37.42 -9.20 -19.30
C LEU A 479 36.36 -8.12 -19.34
N ILE A 480 35.60 -7.98 -18.25
CA ILE A 480 34.45 -7.10 -18.17
C ILE A 480 34.65 -6.15 -16.99
N LYS A 481 34.51 -4.85 -17.25
CA LYS A 481 34.51 -3.83 -16.20
C LYS A 481 33.09 -3.40 -15.94
N TYR A 482 32.72 -3.41 -14.65
CA TYR A 482 31.45 -2.92 -14.15
C TYR A 482 31.66 -1.61 -13.39
N THR A 483 30.76 -0.68 -13.57
CA THR A 483 30.73 0.58 -12.82
C THR A 483 29.33 0.74 -12.25
N MET A 484 29.25 0.79 -10.92
CA MET A 484 27.97 0.95 -10.22
C MET A 484 27.39 2.35 -10.46
N ASP A 485 26.07 2.45 -10.51
CA ASP A 485 25.39 3.74 -10.60
C ASP A 485 25.56 4.52 -9.31
N THR A 486 25.90 5.80 -9.41
CA THR A 486 26.05 6.69 -8.26
C THR A 486 24.75 6.95 -7.52
N ASP A 487 23.63 6.96 -8.24
CA ASP A 487 22.31 7.14 -7.64
C ASP A 487 21.91 5.90 -6.82
N PHE A 488 22.33 4.70 -7.28
CA PHE A 488 22.12 3.47 -6.53
C PHE A 488 22.89 3.45 -5.19
N GLU A 489 24.13 3.93 -5.18
CA GLU A 489 24.91 4.05 -3.94
C GLU A 489 24.19 4.95 -2.91
N PHE A 490 23.65 6.07 -3.36
CA PHE A 490 22.85 6.96 -2.51
C PHE A 490 21.56 6.28 -1.99
N ILE A 491 20.89 5.50 -2.83
CA ILE A 491 19.70 4.73 -2.44
C ILE A 491 20.04 3.67 -1.40
N MET A 492 21.18 2.97 -1.57
CA MET A 492 21.66 2.00 -0.58
C MET A 492 21.89 2.65 0.79
N ASP A 493 22.55 3.81 0.84
CA ASP A 493 22.74 4.54 2.08
C ASP A 493 21.40 4.85 2.76
N ALA A 494 20.45 5.39 2.01
CA ALA A 494 19.13 5.77 2.53
C ALA A 494 18.32 4.57 3.06
N LEU A 495 18.31 3.45 2.36
CA LEU A 495 17.58 2.25 2.76
C LEU A 495 18.22 1.59 3.99
N CYS A 496 19.55 1.48 4.02
CA CYS A 496 20.26 0.88 5.14
C CYS A 496 20.18 1.73 6.42
N ASP A 497 20.13 3.06 6.32
CA ASP A 497 19.91 3.96 7.44
C ASP A 497 18.53 3.76 8.08
N GLU A 498 17.51 3.35 7.29
CA GLU A 498 16.18 2.98 7.77
C GLU A 498 16.08 1.49 8.20
N GLY A 499 17.17 0.73 8.12
CA GLY A 499 17.22 -0.68 8.52
C GLY A 499 16.61 -1.65 7.49
N ILE A 500 16.47 -1.22 6.23
CA ILE A 500 15.94 -2.02 5.13
C ILE A 500 17.11 -2.74 4.47
N SER A 501 17.00 -4.07 4.32
CA SER A 501 17.98 -4.89 3.60
C SER A 501 17.79 -4.77 2.08
N ILE A 502 18.88 -4.96 1.33
CA ILE A 502 18.86 -4.86 -0.13
C ILE A 502 19.11 -6.23 -0.73
N SER A 503 18.29 -6.61 -1.70
CA SER A 503 18.50 -7.78 -2.54
C SER A 503 18.78 -7.34 -3.99
N ILE A 504 19.73 -7.97 -4.65
CA ILE A 504 20.02 -7.73 -6.07
C ILE A 504 19.77 -9.03 -6.82
N LYS A 505 18.82 -9.03 -7.76
CA LYS A 505 18.54 -10.18 -8.61
C LYS A 505 19.27 -10.07 -9.93
N THR A 506 19.96 -11.15 -10.34
CA THR A 506 20.75 -11.17 -11.56
C THR A 506 20.85 -12.57 -12.18
N TYR A 507 21.03 -12.62 -13.51
CA TYR A 507 21.53 -13.79 -14.23
C TYR A 507 23.02 -13.70 -14.53
N ASP A 508 23.64 -12.52 -14.35
CA ASP A 508 25.05 -12.31 -14.67
C ASP A 508 25.93 -13.08 -13.67
N PRO A 509 26.73 -14.05 -14.11
CA PRO A 509 27.56 -14.84 -13.22
C PRO A 509 28.63 -14.03 -12.48
N ASN A 510 29.03 -12.86 -13.00
CA ASN A 510 30.05 -12.03 -12.39
C ASN A 510 29.54 -11.16 -11.23
N ILE A 511 28.21 -10.87 -11.20
CA ILE A 511 27.62 -10.06 -10.14
C ILE A 511 27.39 -10.96 -8.93
N ASP A 512 28.20 -10.81 -7.91
CA ASP A 512 28.11 -11.54 -6.64
C ASP A 512 28.35 -10.61 -5.45
N ASP A 513 28.21 -11.13 -4.24
CA ASP A 513 28.40 -10.36 -3.02
C ASP A 513 29.81 -9.77 -2.91
N SER A 514 30.84 -10.44 -3.45
CA SER A 514 32.22 -9.98 -3.43
C SER A 514 32.43 -8.78 -4.35
N MET A 515 31.80 -8.76 -5.50
CA MET A 515 31.84 -7.66 -6.45
C MET A 515 31.13 -6.42 -5.88
N ILE A 516 29.94 -6.59 -5.30
CA ILE A 516 29.25 -5.48 -4.64
C ILE A 516 30.10 -4.93 -3.49
N ALA A 517 30.75 -5.80 -2.70
CA ALA A 517 31.62 -5.38 -1.59
C ALA A 517 32.82 -4.54 -2.03
N VAL A 518 33.34 -4.73 -3.23
CA VAL A 518 34.43 -3.91 -3.80
C VAL A 518 33.95 -2.49 -4.06
N HIS A 519 32.73 -2.33 -4.57
CA HIS A 519 32.18 -1.02 -4.92
C HIS A 519 31.71 -0.20 -3.70
N VAL A 520 31.03 -0.84 -2.72
CA VAL A 520 30.41 -0.13 -1.59
C VAL A 520 31.15 -0.25 -0.24
N GLY A 521 32.20 -1.07 -0.20
CA GLY A 521 32.95 -1.36 1.04
C GLY A 521 32.30 -2.48 1.87
N ARG A 522 33.15 -3.36 2.40
CA ARG A 522 32.72 -4.51 3.20
C ARG A 522 32.13 -4.09 4.55
N GLY A 523 30.97 -4.66 4.88
CA GLY A 523 30.38 -4.56 6.22
C GLY A 523 29.62 -3.27 6.52
N LYS A 524 29.46 -2.38 5.55
CA LYS A 524 28.71 -1.14 5.72
C LYS A 524 27.19 -1.36 5.54
N TYR A 525 26.80 -2.23 4.62
CA TYR A 525 25.40 -2.42 4.23
C TYR A 525 24.94 -3.87 4.41
N SER A 526 23.63 -4.06 4.62
CA SER A 526 22.98 -5.36 4.57
C SER A 526 22.44 -5.58 3.16
N TYR A 527 23.13 -6.42 2.38
CA TYR A 527 22.71 -6.77 1.03
C TYR A 527 22.95 -8.26 0.75
N THR A 528 22.21 -8.80 -0.21
CA THR A 528 22.36 -10.17 -0.73
C THR A 528 22.19 -10.16 -2.24
N VAL A 529 23.00 -10.96 -2.95
CA VAL A 529 22.81 -11.19 -4.37
C VAL A 529 22.09 -12.51 -4.58
N SER A 530 20.91 -12.46 -5.17
CA SER A 530 20.08 -13.62 -5.48
C SER A 530 20.02 -13.86 -6.99
N ARG A 531 19.67 -15.09 -7.37
CA ARG A 531 19.56 -15.48 -8.78
C ARG A 531 18.10 -15.63 -9.17
N TYR A 532 17.79 -15.30 -10.42
CA TYR A 532 16.49 -15.69 -10.97
C TYR A 532 16.46 -17.21 -11.13
N GLU A 533 15.38 -17.84 -10.75
CA GLU A 533 15.20 -19.26 -11.00
C GLU A 533 15.01 -19.54 -12.49
N GLY A 534 15.72 -20.55 -13.02
CA GLY A 534 15.56 -20.97 -14.40
C GLY A 534 14.20 -21.65 -14.57
N ALA A 535 13.34 -21.14 -15.45
CA ALA A 535 12.08 -21.77 -15.76
C ALA A 535 12.28 -22.97 -16.72
N ASP A 536 11.80 -24.15 -16.32
CA ASP A 536 11.86 -25.38 -17.13
C ASP A 536 10.96 -25.32 -18.39
N ASP A 537 10.04 -24.37 -18.48
CA ASP A 537 9.01 -24.27 -19.51
C ASP A 537 9.17 -23.10 -20.50
N GLY A 538 10.28 -22.40 -20.48
CA GLY A 538 10.62 -21.36 -21.46
C GLY A 538 9.90 -20.02 -21.30
N SER A 539 9.09 -19.83 -20.27
CA SER A 539 8.67 -18.51 -19.85
C SER A 539 9.83 -17.84 -19.10
N THR A 540 10.26 -16.68 -19.56
CA THR A 540 11.27 -15.91 -18.84
C THR A 540 10.66 -15.43 -17.54
N VAL A 541 11.11 -15.98 -16.41
CA VAL A 541 10.69 -15.60 -15.05
C VAL A 541 10.85 -14.08 -14.82
N ARG A 542 11.66 -13.41 -15.63
CA ARG A 542 11.85 -11.96 -15.59
C ARG A 542 10.60 -11.15 -15.98
N ASP A 543 9.73 -11.69 -16.87
CA ASP A 543 8.47 -11.04 -17.22
C ASP A 543 7.44 -11.11 -16.07
N ASN A 544 7.59 -12.08 -15.16
CA ASN A 544 6.75 -12.24 -13.98
C ASN A 544 7.36 -11.65 -12.69
N ALA A 545 8.68 -11.39 -12.68
CA ALA A 545 9.42 -10.90 -11.52
C ALA A 545 10.06 -9.53 -11.76
N ASP A 546 9.48 -8.70 -12.63
CA ASP A 546 9.95 -7.34 -12.79
C ASP A 546 9.91 -6.61 -11.44
N SER A 547 11.08 -6.36 -10.88
CA SER A 547 11.37 -5.50 -9.74
C SER A 547 10.29 -5.55 -8.64
N GLY A 548 10.31 -6.60 -7.84
CA GLY A 548 9.46 -6.71 -6.65
C GLY A 548 10.13 -6.11 -5.43
N ILE A 549 9.36 -5.39 -4.63
CA ILE A 549 9.66 -5.16 -3.22
C ILE A 549 9.00 -6.33 -2.46
N VAL A 550 9.77 -7.08 -1.70
CA VAL A 550 9.29 -8.19 -0.87
C VAL A 550 9.21 -7.74 0.57
#